data_e2ec828991a7448746328ab9a2a439d8
#
_entry.id   e2ec828991a7448746328ab9a2a439d8
#
_cell.length_a   1.000
_cell.length_b   1.000
_cell.length_c   1.000
_cell.angle_alpha   90.00
_cell.angle_beta   90.00
_cell.angle_gamma   90.00
#
_symmetry.space_group_name_H-M   'P 1'
#
loop_
_entity.id
_entity.type
_entity.pdbx_description
1 polymer ?
#
loop_
_entity_poly.entity_id
_entity_poly.type
_entity_poly.pdbx_seq_one_letter_code
_entity_poly.pdbx_strand_id
1 'polypeptide(L)'
;KRTLRKKELLSLYNALNMSHYENPDDLEIITLDNALFLQMKNDVAFLINTNEMCLIEHSSTVCLNYPLRSLLYLAREYEVILEQRNENILKYGLVKIPTPACIVLYNGMEKRPEVEILKLSDAFENQEVEPCLELFVKVLNINNGMNENVLNGCKTLKDYVILISKIRENYNEIGDLAKAIHKAVDYCIDADHLRSFLIRNRAEVEPMLLSEGTVEEYVDSMNEVKEQEIERLKKVVQEKDEALSQRDSEIARLKALLASKENN
;
A
#
# COMPACT_ATOMS: atom_id res chain seq x y z
N LYS A 1 -0.46 -15.42 -22.14
CA LYS A 1 -0.18 -14.40 -21.08
C LYS A 1 -1.36 -13.42 -20.91
N ARG A 2 -1.83 -12.74 -22.00
CA ARG A 2 -2.88 -11.70 -21.92
C ARG A 2 -4.20 -12.20 -21.33
N THR A 3 -4.68 -13.38 -21.73
CA THR A 3 -5.94 -13.99 -21.24
C THR A 3 -5.87 -14.38 -19.75
N LEU A 4 -4.73 -14.87 -19.27
CA LEU A 4 -4.55 -15.21 -17.86
C LEU A 4 -4.60 -13.95 -17.00
N ARG A 5 -3.93 -12.88 -17.41
CA ARG A 5 -3.97 -11.57 -16.73
C ARG A 5 -5.39 -11.00 -16.65
N LYS A 6 -6.19 -11.14 -17.72
CA LYS A 6 -7.61 -10.72 -17.72
C LYS A 6 -8.44 -11.51 -16.71
N LYS A 7 -8.24 -12.83 -16.59
CA LYS A 7 -8.94 -13.65 -15.59
C LYS A 7 -8.63 -13.24 -14.14
N GLU A 8 -7.37 -12.96 -13.87
CA GLU A 8 -6.92 -12.52 -12.54
C GLU A 8 -7.50 -11.13 -12.20
N LEU A 9 -7.47 -10.19 -13.15
CA LEU A 9 -8.08 -8.86 -12.98
C LEU A 9 -9.59 -8.94 -12.82
N LEU A 10 -10.27 -9.82 -13.55
CA LEU A 10 -11.71 -10.04 -13.42
C LEU A 10 -12.07 -10.63 -12.05
N SER A 11 -11.27 -11.57 -11.55
CA SER A 11 -11.41 -12.10 -10.18
C SER A 11 -11.24 -11.01 -9.13
N LEU A 12 -10.25 -10.13 -9.30
CA LEU A 12 -10.03 -8.99 -8.43
C LEU A 12 -11.20 -8.00 -8.47
N TYR A 13 -11.67 -7.65 -9.68
CA TYR A 13 -12.83 -6.78 -9.86
C TYR A 13 -14.08 -7.36 -9.17
N ASN A 14 -14.35 -8.65 -9.38
CA ASN A 14 -15.48 -9.34 -8.73
C ASN A 14 -15.38 -9.28 -7.20
N ALA A 15 -14.19 -9.52 -6.65
CA ALA A 15 -13.96 -9.45 -5.21
C ALA A 15 -14.18 -8.05 -4.63
N LEU A 16 -13.74 -7.02 -5.36
CA LEU A 16 -13.87 -5.61 -4.95
C LEU A 16 -15.31 -5.08 -5.00
N ASN A 17 -16.10 -5.55 -5.96
CA ASN A 17 -17.45 -5.06 -6.25
C ASN A 17 -18.56 -6.04 -5.89
N MET A 18 -18.23 -7.21 -5.32
CA MET A 18 -19.17 -8.31 -5.04
C MET A 18 -19.99 -8.70 -6.28
N SER A 19 -19.32 -8.70 -7.44
CA SER A 19 -19.88 -9.05 -8.74
C SER A 19 -19.46 -10.46 -9.17
N HIS A 20 -20.05 -10.99 -10.25
CA HIS A 20 -19.84 -12.37 -10.71
C HIS A 20 -19.66 -12.44 -12.23
N TYR A 21 -18.81 -11.58 -12.79
CA TYR A 21 -18.43 -11.67 -14.19
C TYR A 21 -17.60 -12.93 -14.44
N GLU A 22 -17.96 -13.71 -15.46
CA GLU A 22 -17.27 -14.97 -15.79
C GLU A 22 -16.41 -14.87 -17.04
N ASN A 23 -16.80 -14.01 -17.98
CA ASN A 23 -16.14 -13.89 -19.26
C ASN A 23 -14.97 -12.88 -19.21
N PRO A 24 -13.70 -13.32 -19.35
CA PRO A 24 -12.54 -12.42 -19.33
C PRO A 24 -12.54 -11.41 -20.49
N ASP A 25 -13.31 -11.63 -21.53
CA ASP A 25 -13.39 -10.71 -22.67
C ASP A 25 -14.28 -9.49 -22.37
N ASP A 26 -15.07 -9.52 -21.30
CA ASP A 26 -15.79 -8.36 -20.78
C ASP A 26 -14.83 -7.31 -20.18
N LEU A 27 -13.56 -7.69 -19.96
CA LEU A 27 -12.51 -6.82 -19.42
C LEU A 27 -11.55 -6.40 -20.54
N GLU A 28 -11.38 -5.08 -20.69
CA GLU A 28 -10.39 -4.45 -21.57
C GLU A 28 -9.36 -3.68 -20.76
N ILE A 29 -8.07 -4.03 -20.92
CA ILE A 29 -6.97 -3.33 -20.24
C ILE A 29 -6.61 -2.10 -21.06
N ILE A 30 -6.69 -0.91 -20.41
CA ILE A 30 -6.45 0.40 -21.03
C ILE A 30 -5.25 1.14 -20.42
N THR A 31 -4.31 0.43 -19.81
CA THR A 31 -3.13 1.04 -19.20
C THR A 31 -2.34 1.86 -20.20
N LEU A 32 -2.04 3.12 -19.87
CA LEU A 32 -1.22 4.02 -20.69
C LEU A 32 0.25 3.58 -20.68
N ASP A 33 0.81 3.24 -21.86
CA ASP A 33 2.21 2.84 -22.02
C ASP A 33 3.22 4.01 -21.81
N ASN A 34 2.76 5.27 -21.71
CA ASN A 34 3.60 6.46 -21.77
C ASN A 34 3.25 7.55 -20.75
N ALA A 35 2.87 7.21 -19.53
CA ALA A 35 2.73 8.23 -18.48
C ALA A 35 4.11 8.74 -18.04
N LEU A 36 4.59 9.80 -18.69
CA LEU A 36 5.89 10.44 -18.46
C LEU A 36 6.11 10.95 -17.01
N PHE A 37 5.07 10.99 -16.20
CA PHE A 37 5.11 11.48 -14.81
C PHE A 37 5.07 10.38 -13.75
N LEU A 38 4.77 9.15 -14.11
CA LEU A 38 4.58 8.07 -13.15
C LEU A 38 5.41 6.88 -13.58
N GLN A 39 6.63 6.79 -13.06
CA GLN A 39 7.44 5.57 -13.11
C GLN A 39 6.79 4.44 -12.27
N MET A 40 5.46 4.44 -12.16
CA MET A 40 4.72 3.48 -11.38
C MET A 40 4.31 2.31 -12.27
N LYS A 41 5.03 1.23 -12.16
CA LYS A 41 4.78 -0.03 -12.85
C LYS A 41 3.58 -0.83 -12.30
N ASN A 42 2.90 -0.33 -11.27
CA ASN A 42 1.93 -1.09 -10.50
C ASN A 42 0.47 -0.68 -10.72
N ASP A 43 0.21 0.39 -11.46
CA ASP A 43 -1.15 0.87 -11.68
C ASP A 43 -1.80 0.13 -12.85
N VAL A 44 -3.01 -0.33 -12.66
CA VAL A 44 -3.80 -1.03 -13.69
C VAL A 44 -5.10 -0.30 -13.90
N ALA A 45 -5.33 0.18 -15.13
CA ALA A 45 -6.62 0.68 -15.58
C ALA A 45 -7.26 -0.31 -16.56
N PHE A 46 -8.55 -0.56 -16.40
CA PHE A 46 -9.31 -1.42 -17.29
C PHE A 46 -10.78 -1.02 -17.35
N LEU A 47 -11.41 -1.35 -18.48
CA LEU A 47 -12.85 -1.23 -18.68
C LEU A 47 -13.53 -2.56 -18.40
N ILE A 48 -14.73 -2.49 -17.82
CA ILE A 48 -15.66 -3.61 -17.74
C ILE A 48 -16.91 -3.25 -18.57
N ASN A 49 -17.26 -4.13 -19.50
CA ASN A 49 -18.39 -3.95 -20.43
C ASN A 49 -18.44 -2.57 -21.11
N THR A 50 -17.28 -1.92 -21.30
CA THR A 50 -17.13 -0.59 -21.92
C THR A 50 -17.83 0.57 -21.20
N ASN A 51 -18.50 0.35 -20.07
CA ASN A 51 -19.29 1.34 -19.34
C ASN A 51 -18.81 1.63 -17.92
N GLU A 52 -17.88 0.84 -17.40
CA GLU A 52 -17.24 1.07 -16.12
C GLU A 52 -15.71 1.08 -16.31
N MET A 53 -15.02 2.04 -15.69
CA MET A 53 -13.57 2.16 -15.71
C MET A 53 -13.04 1.99 -14.29
N CYS A 54 -12.25 0.96 -14.08
CA CYS A 54 -11.64 0.70 -12.79
C CYS A 54 -10.14 1.04 -12.84
N LEU A 55 -9.73 1.96 -11.97
CA LEU A 55 -8.34 2.31 -11.72
C LEU A 55 -7.93 1.70 -10.39
N ILE A 56 -7.00 0.75 -10.43
CA ILE A 56 -6.47 0.09 -9.23
C ILE A 56 -5.00 0.44 -9.10
N GLU A 57 -4.63 1.01 -7.99
CA GLU A 57 -3.26 1.31 -7.59
C GLU A 57 -2.88 0.44 -6.39
N HIS A 58 -1.65 -0.06 -6.38
CA HIS A 58 -1.07 -0.76 -5.22
C HIS A 58 -0.07 0.16 -4.53
N SER A 59 -0.12 0.22 -3.20
CA SER A 59 0.81 1.04 -2.42
C SER A 59 1.15 0.47 -1.07
N SER A 60 2.42 0.60 -0.70
CA SER A 60 2.96 0.32 0.63
C SER A 60 3.06 1.57 1.51
N THR A 61 2.94 2.76 0.92
CA THR A 61 3.01 4.05 1.63
C THR A 61 1.67 4.76 1.65
N VAL A 62 1.52 5.67 2.61
CA VAL A 62 0.35 6.55 2.69
C VAL A 62 0.59 7.77 1.82
N CYS A 63 -0.25 7.95 0.79
CA CYS A 63 -0.21 9.11 -0.08
C CYS A 63 -1.58 9.80 -0.12
N LEU A 64 -1.68 10.99 0.46
CA LEU A 64 -2.93 11.75 0.47
C LEU A 64 -3.26 12.34 -0.91
N ASN A 65 -2.33 12.31 -1.86
CA ASN A 65 -2.51 12.85 -3.21
C ASN A 65 -3.17 11.86 -4.20
N TYR A 66 -3.63 10.69 -3.75
CA TYR A 66 -4.31 9.74 -4.62
C TYR A 66 -5.50 10.34 -5.38
N PRO A 67 -6.38 11.17 -4.78
CA PRO A 67 -7.48 11.76 -5.52
C PRO A 67 -7.02 12.66 -6.67
N LEU A 68 -6.00 13.49 -6.44
CA LEU A 68 -5.43 14.36 -7.48
C LEU A 68 -4.76 13.53 -8.60
N ARG A 69 -4.02 12.49 -8.24
CA ARG A 69 -3.39 11.58 -9.21
C ARG A 69 -4.44 10.85 -10.04
N SER A 70 -5.46 10.30 -9.39
CA SER A 70 -6.58 9.63 -10.06
C SER A 70 -7.33 10.56 -11.02
N LEU A 71 -7.56 11.82 -10.64
CA LEU A 71 -8.18 12.81 -11.53
C LEU A 71 -7.38 12.98 -12.83
N LEU A 72 -6.05 13.15 -12.72
CA LEU A 72 -5.18 13.32 -13.87
C LEU A 72 -5.13 12.08 -14.77
N TYR A 73 -5.19 10.88 -14.17
CA TYR A 73 -5.30 9.63 -14.90
C TYR A 73 -6.63 9.52 -15.65
N LEU A 74 -7.74 9.70 -14.94
CA LEU A 74 -9.07 9.61 -15.53
C LEU A 74 -9.25 10.57 -16.69
N ALA A 75 -8.76 11.82 -16.57
CA ALA A 75 -8.83 12.80 -17.64
C ALA A 75 -8.16 12.30 -18.93
N ARG A 76 -6.96 11.72 -18.80
CA ARG A 76 -6.22 11.17 -19.96
C ARG A 76 -6.90 9.96 -20.56
N GLU A 77 -7.39 9.03 -19.72
CA GLU A 77 -8.12 7.86 -20.22
C GLU A 77 -9.40 8.26 -20.94
N TYR A 78 -10.12 9.25 -20.46
CA TYR A 78 -11.30 9.76 -21.16
C TYR A 78 -10.96 10.41 -22.50
N GLU A 79 -9.85 11.13 -22.63
CA GLU A 79 -9.38 11.64 -23.92
C GLU A 79 -9.16 10.48 -24.91
N VAL A 80 -8.44 9.44 -24.49
CA VAL A 80 -8.18 8.25 -25.33
C VAL A 80 -9.48 7.54 -25.73
N ILE A 81 -10.40 7.35 -24.79
CA ILE A 81 -11.70 6.70 -25.02
C ILE A 81 -12.54 7.51 -26.01
N LEU A 82 -12.58 8.83 -25.89
CA LEU A 82 -13.32 9.72 -26.79
C LEU A 82 -12.75 9.66 -28.21
N GLU A 83 -11.40 9.66 -28.35
CA GLU A 83 -10.73 9.50 -29.63
C GLU A 83 -11.04 8.15 -30.28
N GLN A 84 -10.91 7.05 -29.54
CA GLN A 84 -11.20 5.69 -30.02
C GLN A 84 -12.65 5.52 -30.46
N ARG A 85 -13.61 6.16 -29.75
CA ARG A 85 -15.02 6.13 -30.11
C ARG A 85 -15.39 7.13 -31.18
N ASN A 86 -14.43 7.94 -31.68
CA ASN A 86 -14.66 9.04 -32.60
C ASN A 86 -15.79 9.99 -32.12
N GLU A 87 -15.84 10.23 -30.79
CA GLU A 87 -16.81 11.13 -30.19
C GLU A 87 -16.31 12.56 -30.22
N ASN A 88 -17.23 13.50 -30.46
CA ASN A 88 -16.93 14.92 -30.43
C ASN A 88 -17.79 15.61 -29.39
N ILE A 89 -17.14 16.08 -28.31
CA ILE A 89 -17.81 16.74 -27.17
C ILE A 89 -18.42 18.11 -27.53
N LEU A 90 -18.10 18.66 -28.71
CA LEU A 90 -18.68 19.89 -29.21
C LEU A 90 -19.99 19.67 -30.00
N LYS A 91 -20.38 18.43 -30.24
CA LYS A 91 -21.64 18.08 -30.88
C LYS A 91 -22.84 18.30 -29.96
N TYR A 92 -24.01 18.49 -30.59
CA TYR A 92 -25.26 18.54 -29.87
C TYR A 92 -25.62 17.14 -29.35
N GLY A 93 -25.69 17.00 -28.06
CA GLY A 93 -26.02 15.74 -27.40
C GLY A 93 -25.01 15.37 -26.33
N LEU A 94 -25.50 14.64 -25.31
CA LEU A 94 -24.67 14.19 -24.20
C LEU A 94 -23.79 13.01 -24.65
N VAL A 95 -22.49 13.19 -24.59
CA VAL A 95 -21.52 12.10 -24.73
C VAL A 95 -21.42 11.34 -23.43
N LYS A 96 -21.69 10.02 -23.48
CA LYS A 96 -21.56 9.16 -22.32
C LYS A 96 -20.14 8.57 -22.22
N ILE A 97 -19.58 8.63 -21.03
CA ILE A 97 -18.28 8.08 -20.72
C ILE A 97 -18.42 6.97 -19.67
N PRO A 98 -17.45 6.04 -19.53
CA PRO A 98 -17.46 5.01 -18.51
C PRO A 98 -17.49 5.61 -17.11
N THR A 99 -18.24 4.99 -16.19
CA THR A 99 -18.28 5.40 -14.78
C THR A 99 -16.97 5.02 -14.11
N PRO A 100 -16.23 5.96 -13.47
CA PRO A 100 -14.94 5.67 -12.87
C PRO A 100 -15.07 5.09 -11.46
N ALA A 101 -14.19 4.15 -11.14
CA ALA A 101 -13.94 3.67 -9.78
C ALA A 101 -12.43 3.72 -9.51
N CYS A 102 -12.02 4.45 -8.47
CA CYS A 102 -10.62 4.59 -8.06
C CYS A 102 -10.38 3.87 -6.74
N ILE A 103 -9.51 2.87 -6.77
CA ILE A 103 -9.24 1.98 -5.64
C ILE A 103 -7.73 1.90 -5.42
N VAL A 104 -7.31 2.05 -4.17
CA VAL A 104 -5.93 1.80 -3.73
C VAL A 104 -5.92 0.56 -2.84
N LEU A 105 -5.07 -0.40 -3.17
CA LEU A 105 -4.79 -1.56 -2.36
C LEU A 105 -3.57 -1.26 -1.49
N TYR A 106 -3.81 -0.97 -0.21
CA TYR A 106 -2.75 -0.61 0.73
C TYR A 106 -2.25 -1.83 1.50
N ASN A 107 -0.95 -2.07 1.46
CA ASN A 107 -0.29 -3.11 2.25
C ASN A 107 0.93 -2.62 3.04
N GLY A 108 0.99 -1.32 3.34
CA GLY A 108 2.08 -0.72 4.09
C GLY A 108 2.09 -1.09 5.58
N MET A 109 3.08 -0.57 6.29
CA MET A 109 3.31 -0.84 7.72
C MET A 109 2.56 0.11 8.64
N GLU A 110 2.25 1.31 8.17
CA GLU A 110 1.50 2.26 8.98
C GLU A 110 0.11 1.71 9.28
N LYS A 111 -0.29 1.82 10.54
CA LYS A 111 -1.59 1.32 10.99
C LYS A 111 -2.71 2.17 10.38
N ARG A 112 -3.47 1.59 9.47
CA ARG A 112 -4.59 2.24 8.78
C ARG A 112 -5.89 1.50 9.03
N PRO A 113 -7.04 2.18 8.94
CA PRO A 113 -8.34 1.52 8.99
C PRO A 113 -8.50 0.49 7.87
N GLU A 114 -9.44 -0.41 8.03
CA GLU A 114 -9.74 -1.44 7.03
C GLU A 114 -10.15 -0.82 5.69
N VAL A 115 -10.95 0.25 5.74
CA VAL A 115 -11.39 1.03 4.59
C VAL A 115 -11.27 2.51 4.91
N GLU A 116 -10.72 3.28 3.98
CA GLU A 116 -10.64 4.73 4.05
C GLU A 116 -11.09 5.36 2.74
N ILE A 117 -11.73 6.51 2.80
CA ILE A 117 -12.13 7.30 1.63
C ILE A 117 -11.35 8.60 1.63
N LEU A 118 -10.52 8.80 0.62
CA LEU A 118 -9.83 10.07 0.38
C LEU A 118 -10.63 10.90 -0.60
N LYS A 119 -10.63 12.21 -0.39
CA LYS A 119 -11.41 13.19 -1.17
C LYS A 119 -10.50 14.16 -1.89
N LEU A 120 -10.86 14.51 -3.12
CA LEU A 120 -10.14 15.54 -3.87
C LEU A 120 -10.27 16.93 -3.21
N SER A 121 -11.43 17.20 -2.62
CA SER A 121 -11.69 18.45 -1.91
C SER A 121 -10.71 18.74 -0.78
N ASP A 122 -10.12 17.69 -0.16
CA ASP A 122 -9.11 17.87 0.89
C ASP A 122 -7.81 18.53 0.37
N ALA A 123 -7.59 18.51 -0.95
CA ALA A 123 -6.43 19.13 -1.60
C ALA A 123 -6.67 20.58 -2.09
N PHE A 124 -7.88 21.10 -1.98
CA PHE A 124 -8.17 22.47 -2.41
C PHE A 124 -7.69 23.49 -1.37
N GLU A 125 -7.07 24.58 -1.84
CA GLU A 125 -6.52 25.61 -0.95
C GLU A 125 -7.59 26.37 -0.16
N ASN A 126 -8.76 26.58 -0.76
CA ASN A 126 -9.88 27.27 -0.10
C ASN A 126 -10.97 26.27 0.30
N GLN A 127 -11.03 25.96 1.59
CA GLN A 127 -11.98 25.01 2.18
C GLN A 127 -13.34 25.66 2.54
N GLU A 128 -13.48 26.96 2.42
CA GLU A 128 -14.73 27.68 2.72
C GLU A 128 -15.69 27.71 1.54
N VAL A 129 -15.20 27.41 0.33
CA VAL A 129 -15.98 27.41 -0.91
C VAL A 129 -16.34 25.99 -1.27
N GLU A 130 -17.64 25.74 -1.50
CA GLU A 130 -18.10 24.45 -2.00
C GLU A 130 -17.54 24.17 -3.40
N PRO A 131 -16.76 23.11 -3.60
CA PRO A 131 -16.15 22.83 -4.88
C PRO A 131 -17.18 22.30 -5.89
N CYS A 132 -17.05 22.68 -7.15
CA CYS A 132 -17.86 22.13 -8.24
C CYS A 132 -17.33 20.76 -8.74
N LEU A 133 -16.20 20.31 -8.24
CA LEU A 133 -15.56 19.05 -8.59
C LEU A 133 -15.22 18.26 -7.33
N GLU A 134 -15.65 17.01 -7.28
CA GLU A 134 -15.25 16.07 -6.23
C GLU A 134 -14.86 14.73 -6.86
N LEU A 135 -13.86 14.07 -6.27
CA LEU A 135 -13.43 12.72 -6.62
C LEU A 135 -13.09 11.96 -5.34
N PHE A 136 -13.59 10.74 -5.25
CA PHE A 136 -13.35 9.86 -4.12
C PHE A 136 -12.42 8.72 -4.54
N VAL A 137 -11.42 8.44 -3.69
CA VAL A 137 -10.57 7.26 -3.83
C VAL A 137 -10.79 6.36 -2.62
N LYS A 138 -11.14 5.10 -2.88
CA LYS A 138 -11.31 4.08 -1.85
C LYS A 138 -9.98 3.40 -1.58
N VAL A 139 -9.44 3.57 -0.39
CA VAL A 139 -8.25 2.85 0.08
C VAL A 139 -8.68 1.62 0.86
N LEU A 140 -8.26 0.45 0.42
CA LEU A 140 -8.51 -0.84 1.07
C LEU A 140 -7.21 -1.35 1.68
N ASN A 141 -7.20 -1.49 2.99
CA ASN A 141 -6.09 -2.12 3.69
C ASN A 141 -6.15 -3.63 3.47
N ILE A 142 -5.19 -4.16 2.71
CA ILE A 142 -5.11 -5.59 2.38
C ILE A 142 -4.07 -6.35 3.24
N ASN A 143 -3.60 -5.75 4.33
CA ASN A 143 -2.76 -6.48 5.27
C ASN A 143 -3.53 -7.67 5.90
N ASN A 144 -2.78 -8.62 6.44
CA ASN A 144 -3.34 -9.81 7.06
C ASN A 144 -4.40 -9.46 8.13
N GLY A 145 -5.57 -10.08 8.07
CA GLY A 145 -6.70 -9.81 8.95
C GLY A 145 -7.58 -8.61 8.55
N MET A 146 -7.27 -7.94 7.43
CA MET A 146 -8.06 -6.83 6.88
C MET A 146 -8.73 -7.23 5.56
N ASN A 147 -9.95 -6.72 5.31
CA ASN A 147 -10.70 -6.97 4.07
C ASN A 147 -10.72 -8.45 3.63
N GLU A 148 -10.91 -9.36 4.58
CA GLU A 148 -10.88 -10.81 4.37
C GLU A 148 -11.88 -11.28 3.29
N ASN A 149 -13.02 -10.62 3.14
CA ASN A 149 -13.98 -10.89 2.08
C ASN A 149 -13.39 -10.65 0.68
N VAL A 150 -12.61 -9.57 0.50
CA VAL A 150 -11.91 -9.27 -0.76
C VAL A 150 -10.79 -10.27 -1.00
N LEU A 151 -9.99 -10.57 0.02
CA LEU A 151 -8.90 -11.53 -0.07
C LEU A 151 -9.42 -12.94 -0.40
N ASN A 152 -10.50 -13.38 0.23
CA ASN A 152 -11.10 -14.68 -0.05
C ASN A 152 -11.78 -14.75 -1.42
N GLY A 153 -12.23 -13.62 -1.96
CA GLY A 153 -12.80 -13.50 -3.31
C GLY A 153 -11.76 -13.52 -4.43
N CYS A 154 -10.49 -13.23 -4.13
CA CYS A 154 -9.41 -13.21 -5.12
C CYS A 154 -8.16 -13.95 -4.63
N LYS A 155 -8.05 -15.24 -5.03
CA LYS A 155 -6.92 -16.09 -4.62
C LYS A 155 -5.56 -15.46 -4.92
N THR A 156 -5.39 -14.86 -6.10
CA THR A 156 -4.12 -14.25 -6.51
C THR A 156 -3.73 -13.10 -5.58
N LEU A 157 -4.69 -12.24 -5.18
CA LEU A 157 -4.45 -11.16 -4.23
C LEU A 157 -4.10 -11.71 -2.84
N LYS A 158 -4.84 -12.72 -2.37
CA LYS A 158 -4.58 -13.38 -1.09
C LYS A 158 -3.19 -14.00 -1.04
N ASP A 159 -2.81 -14.73 -2.08
CA ASP A 159 -1.49 -15.36 -2.20
C ASP A 159 -0.36 -14.31 -2.22
N TYR A 160 -0.59 -13.16 -2.88
CA TYR A 160 0.34 -12.03 -2.86
C TYR A 160 0.51 -11.46 -1.46
N VAL A 161 -0.57 -11.23 -0.72
CA VAL A 161 -0.51 -10.76 0.68
C VAL A 161 0.26 -11.72 1.55
N ILE A 162 0.08 -13.04 1.36
CA ILE A 162 0.84 -14.07 2.07
C ILE A 162 2.34 -13.97 1.75
N LEU A 163 2.70 -13.81 0.47
CA LEU A 163 4.10 -13.66 0.05
C LEU A 163 4.76 -12.45 0.74
N ILE A 164 4.13 -11.29 0.69
CA ILE A 164 4.66 -10.07 1.33
C ILE A 164 4.76 -10.23 2.85
N SER A 165 3.76 -10.83 3.48
CA SER A 165 3.80 -11.11 4.93
C SER A 165 4.97 -12.03 5.30
N LYS A 166 5.23 -13.07 4.50
CA LYS A 166 6.35 -13.99 4.72
C LYS A 166 7.71 -13.34 4.49
N ILE A 167 7.83 -12.44 3.52
CA ILE A 167 9.06 -11.64 3.34
C ILE A 167 9.33 -10.81 4.60
N ARG A 168 8.33 -10.13 5.13
CA ARG A 168 8.44 -9.29 6.33
C ARG A 168 8.82 -10.13 7.57
N GLU A 169 8.14 -11.25 7.79
CA GLU A 169 8.46 -12.19 8.89
C GLU A 169 9.92 -12.65 8.80
N ASN A 170 10.33 -13.15 7.64
CA ASN A 170 11.69 -13.63 7.43
C ASN A 170 12.74 -12.51 7.57
N TYR A 171 12.43 -11.29 7.10
CA TYR A 171 13.35 -10.17 7.25
C TYR A 171 13.55 -9.79 8.73
N ASN A 172 12.50 -9.81 9.53
CA ASN A 172 12.61 -9.56 10.97
C ASN A 172 13.51 -10.59 11.68
N GLU A 173 13.50 -11.85 11.20
CA GLU A 173 14.33 -12.92 11.77
C GLU A 173 15.79 -12.87 11.29
N ILE A 174 16.01 -12.59 10.01
CA ILE A 174 17.29 -12.79 9.32
C ILE A 174 18.07 -11.49 9.20
N GLY A 175 17.39 -10.34 9.03
CA GLY A 175 18.01 -9.04 8.78
C GLY A 175 18.65 -8.88 7.39
N ASP A 176 18.45 -9.85 6.48
CA ASP A 176 18.97 -9.88 5.12
C ASP A 176 17.78 -10.02 4.16
N LEU A 177 17.52 -8.96 3.40
CA LEU A 177 16.34 -8.88 2.54
C LEU A 177 16.35 -9.91 1.41
N ALA A 178 17.50 -10.11 0.76
CA ALA A 178 17.60 -11.07 -0.34
C ALA A 178 17.30 -12.51 0.14
N LYS A 179 17.83 -12.88 1.31
CA LYS A 179 17.56 -14.18 1.93
C LYS A 179 16.11 -14.28 2.39
N ALA A 180 15.54 -13.20 2.92
CA ALA A 180 14.14 -13.17 3.35
C ALA A 180 13.18 -13.40 2.18
N ILE A 181 13.42 -12.74 1.04
CA ILE A 181 12.65 -12.92 -0.20
C ILE A 181 12.78 -14.36 -0.69
N HIS A 182 14.01 -14.87 -0.80
CA HIS A 182 14.27 -16.22 -1.26
C HIS A 182 13.49 -17.27 -0.44
N LYS A 183 13.59 -17.18 0.90
CA LYS A 183 12.89 -18.07 1.84
C LYS A 183 11.37 -17.95 1.73
N ALA A 184 10.84 -16.75 1.51
CA ALA A 184 9.40 -16.52 1.35
C ALA A 184 8.88 -17.10 0.02
N VAL A 185 9.66 -16.95 -1.07
CA VAL A 185 9.33 -17.54 -2.37
C VAL A 185 9.30 -19.07 -2.28
N ASP A 186 10.28 -19.69 -1.62
CA ASP A 186 10.28 -21.16 -1.40
C ASP A 186 9.06 -21.60 -0.61
N TYR A 187 8.76 -20.93 0.51
CA TYR A 187 7.56 -21.20 1.30
C TYR A 187 6.28 -21.12 0.45
N CYS A 188 6.11 -20.07 -0.35
CA CYS A 188 4.93 -19.89 -1.18
C CYS A 188 4.82 -20.97 -2.26
N ILE A 189 5.93 -21.40 -2.85
CA ILE A 189 5.96 -22.51 -3.81
C ILE A 189 5.51 -23.82 -3.14
N ASP A 190 6.01 -24.12 -1.96
CA ASP A 190 5.69 -25.35 -1.23
C ASP A 190 4.24 -25.37 -0.75
N ALA A 191 3.73 -24.24 -0.28
CA ALA A 191 2.37 -24.07 0.21
C ALA A 191 1.31 -23.83 -0.89
N ASP A 192 1.68 -23.91 -2.18
CA ASP A 192 0.81 -23.67 -3.35
C ASP A 192 0.25 -22.23 -3.46
N HIS A 193 0.97 -21.25 -2.90
CA HIS A 193 0.68 -19.83 -3.09
C HIS A 193 1.45 -19.29 -4.30
N LEU A 194 0.74 -18.78 -5.31
CA LEU A 194 1.33 -18.29 -6.57
C LEU A 194 2.30 -19.31 -7.23
N ARG A 195 2.27 -20.56 -6.87
CA ARG A 195 3.26 -21.60 -7.21
C ARG A 195 3.66 -21.58 -8.68
N SER A 196 2.68 -21.72 -9.57
CA SER A 196 2.94 -21.78 -11.02
C SER A 196 3.57 -20.51 -11.58
N PHE A 197 3.26 -19.37 -10.98
CA PHE A 197 3.83 -18.06 -11.34
C PHE A 197 5.26 -17.94 -10.83
N LEU A 198 5.50 -18.23 -9.57
CA LEU A 198 6.80 -18.14 -8.92
C LEU A 198 7.83 -19.08 -9.55
N ILE A 199 7.45 -20.35 -9.82
CA ILE A 199 8.37 -21.30 -10.50
C ILE A 199 8.80 -20.79 -11.87
N ARG A 200 7.87 -20.23 -12.67
CA ARG A 200 8.17 -19.76 -14.03
C ARG A 200 8.95 -18.45 -14.07
N ASN A 201 8.76 -17.59 -13.11
CA ASN A 201 9.26 -16.21 -13.16
C ASN A 201 10.23 -15.90 -12.00
N ARG A 202 10.73 -16.91 -11.28
CA ARG A 202 11.57 -16.72 -10.09
C ARG A 202 12.76 -15.76 -10.35
N ALA A 203 13.46 -15.97 -11.47
CA ALA A 203 14.61 -15.15 -11.85
C ALA A 203 14.28 -13.67 -12.09
N GLU A 204 13.01 -13.34 -12.36
CA GLU A 204 12.54 -11.98 -12.56
C GLU A 204 11.89 -11.41 -11.28
N VAL A 205 11.20 -12.27 -10.52
CA VAL A 205 10.41 -11.87 -9.33
C VAL A 205 11.31 -11.50 -8.16
N GLU A 206 12.33 -12.31 -7.83
CA GLU A 206 13.22 -12.02 -6.70
C GLU A 206 13.96 -10.67 -6.86
N PRO A 207 14.60 -10.35 -8.02
CA PRO A 207 15.18 -9.03 -8.25
C PRO A 207 14.14 -7.90 -8.28
N MET A 208 12.94 -8.16 -8.81
CA MET A 208 11.86 -7.19 -8.83
C MET A 208 11.42 -6.82 -7.42
N LEU A 209 11.20 -7.82 -6.55
CA LEU A 209 10.86 -7.61 -5.14
C LEU A 209 11.96 -6.89 -4.36
N LEU A 210 13.23 -7.07 -4.75
CA LEU A 210 14.37 -6.32 -4.19
C LEU A 210 14.40 -4.86 -4.64
N SER A 211 13.95 -4.57 -5.89
CA SER A 211 13.97 -3.23 -6.50
C SER A 211 12.65 -2.48 -6.37
N GLU A 212 11.57 -3.17 -6.07
CA GLU A 212 10.28 -2.53 -5.80
C GLU A 212 10.31 -1.95 -4.40
N GLY A 213 10.08 -0.63 -4.30
CA GLY A 213 10.04 0.13 -3.07
C GLY A 213 9.17 -0.44 -1.94
N THR A 214 8.27 -1.37 -2.25
CA THR A 214 7.39 -2.04 -1.28
C THR A 214 8.15 -2.72 -0.14
N VAL A 215 9.34 -3.23 -0.39
CA VAL A 215 10.18 -3.90 0.62
C VAL A 215 11.29 -2.99 1.08
N GLU A 216 11.83 -2.13 0.22
CA GLU A 216 12.81 -1.11 0.56
C GLU A 216 12.17 -0.06 1.49
N GLU A 217 10.99 0.43 1.17
CA GLU A 217 10.17 1.30 2.03
C GLU A 217 9.79 0.62 3.36
N TYR A 218 9.57 -0.70 3.36
CA TYR A 218 9.39 -1.47 4.59
C TYR A 218 10.66 -1.46 5.44
N VAL A 219 11.81 -1.70 4.83
CA VAL A 219 13.11 -1.68 5.53
C VAL A 219 13.39 -0.28 6.09
N ASP A 220 13.14 0.76 5.31
CA ASP A 220 13.35 2.15 5.72
C ASP A 220 12.39 2.53 6.84
N SER A 221 11.10 2.21 6.74
CA SER A 221 10.15 2.46 7.82
C SER A 221 10.47 1.68 9.11
N MET A 222 10.96 0.44 8.99
CA MET A 222 11.41 -0.34 10.13
C MET A 222 12.67 0.23 10.77
N ASN A 223 13.58 0.79 9.97
CA ASN A 223 14.78 1.45 10.49
C ASN A 223 14.41 2.75 11.20
N GLU A 224 13.51 3.57 10.64
CA GLU A 224 12.99 4.78 11.29
C GLU A 224 12.30 4.47 12.63
N VAL A 225 11.45 3.43 12.68
CA VAL A 225 10.80 2.99 13.93
C VAL A 225 11.83 2.52 14.96
N LYS A 226 12.85 1.77 14.54
CA LYS A 226 13.95 1.34 15.42
C LYS A 226 14.75 2.53 15.93
N GLU A 227 15.06 3.50 15.09
CA GLU A 227 15.79 4.71 15.49
C GLU A 227 14.98 5.54 16.50
N GLN A 228 13.67 5.71 16.27
CA GLN A 228 12.78 6.40 17.21
C GLN A 228 12.72 5.68 18.57
N GLU A 229 12.63 4.36 18.59
CA GLU A 229 12.60 3.58 19.85
C GLU A 229 13.96 3.61 20.55
N ILE A 230 15.08 3.55 19.81
CA ILE A 230 16.41 3.74 20.37
C ILE A 230 16.55 5.12 21.03
N GLU A 231 16.07 6.17 20.38
CA GLU A 231 16.11 7.53 20.92
C GLU A 231 15.24 7.67 22.17
N ARG A 232 14.06 7.05 22.16
CA ARG A 232 13.18 6.98 23.34
C ARG A 232 13.84 6.25 24.50
N LEU A 233 14.46 5.10 24.22
CA LEU A 233 15.15 4.33 25.24
C LEU A 233 16.35 5.08 25.82
N LYS A 234 17.12 5.82 25.01
CA LYS A 234 18.19 6.68 25.46
C LYS A 234 17.71 7.74 26.44
N LYS A 235 16.59 8.41 26.16
CA LYS A 235 15.98 9.39 27.07
C LYS A 235 15.59 8.75 28.41
N VAL A 236 14.94 7.57 28.38
CA VAL A 236 14.56 6.84 29.58
C VAL A 236 15.77 6.42 30.40
N VAL A 237 16.87 5.99 29.74
CA VAL A 237 18.12 5.66 30.43
C VAL A 237 18.71 6.90 31.10
N GLN A 238 18.78 8.03 30.38
CA GLN A 238 19.30 9.28 30.92
C GLN A 238 18.49 9.76 32.14
N GLU A 239 17.16 9.73 32.06
CA GLU A 239 16.29 10.11 33.21
C GLU A 239 16.53 9.20 34.44
N LYS A 240 16.75 7.90 34.21
CA LYS A 240 17.08 6.95 35.28
C LYS A 240 18.45 7.19 35.89
N ASP A 241 19.44 7.50 35.06
CA ASP A 241 20.81 7.80 35.53
C ASP A 241 20.83 9.09 36.36
N GLU A 242 20.10 10.12 35.95
CA GLU A 242 19.93 11.35 36.72
C GLU A 242 19.23 11.09 38.07
N ALA A 243 18.17 10.28 38.08
CA ALA A 243 17.46 9.90 39.31
C ALA A 243 18.35 9.05 40.23
N LEU A 244 19.18 8.15 39.70
CA LEU A 244 20.15 7.38 40.47
C LEU A 244 21.21 8.30 41.10
N SER A 245 21.76 9.23 40.33
CA SER A 245 22.75 10.21 40.82
C SER A 245 22.19 11.07 41.95
N GLN A 246 20.92 11.49 41.86
CA GLN A 246 20.23 12.23 42.93
C GLN A 246 20.08 11.38 44.21
N ARG A 247 19.68 10.12 44.05
CA ARG A 247 19.57 9.16 45.18
C ARG A 247 20.90 8.90 45.85
N ASP A 248 21.96 8.70 45.06
CA ASP A 248 23.28 8.48 45.61
C ASP A 248 23.81 9.69 46.38
N SER A 249 23.54 10.90 45.89
CA SER A 249 23.82 12.15 46.59
C SER A 249 23.06 12.27 47.91
N GLU A 250 21.80 11.92 47.93
CA GLU A 250 20.98 11.94 49.17
C GLU A 250 21.43 10.87 50.14
N ILE A 251 21.76 9.67 49.70
CA ILE A 251 22.32 8.60 50.53
C ILE A 251 23.66 9.06 51.17
N ALA A 252 24.52 9.71 50.38
CA ALA A 252 25.81 10.24 50.92
C ALA A 252 25.55 11.31 51.99
N ARG A 253 24.57 12.22 51.76
CA ARG A 253 24.17 13.25 52.74
C ARG A 253 23.62 12.65 54.01
N LEU A 254 22.72 11.64 53.92
CA LEU A 254 22.15 10.98 55.08
C LEU A 254 23.19 10.20 55.87
N LYS A 255 24.14 9.53 55.21
CA LYS A 255 25.29 8.87 55.87
C LYS A 255 26.19 9.86 56.66
N ALA A 256 26.44 11.03 56.09
CA ALA A 256 27.22 12.07 56.76
C ALA A 256 26.49 12.63 57.98
N LEU A 257 25.18 12.80 57.91
CA LEU A 257 24.33 13.22 59.06
C LEU A 257 24.30 12.18 60.19
N LEU A 258 24.24 10.89 59.85
CA LEU A 258 24.30 9.81 60.84
C LEU A 258 25.66 9.78 61.57
N ALA A 259 26.74 9.82 60.80
CA ALA A 259 28.09 9.85 61.39
C ALA A 259 28.32 11.06 62.32
N SER A 260 27.73 12.22 62.02
CA SER A 260 27.82 13.40 62.88
C SER A 260 27.02 13.27 64.18
N LYS A 261 25.95 12.44 64.22
CA LYS A 261 25.14 12.17 65.41
C LYS A 261 25.73 11.10 66.35
N GLU A 262 26.54 10.19 65.79
CA GLU A 262 27.23 9.15 66.58
C GLU A 262 28.48 9.69 67.27
N ASN A 263 28.99 10.85 66.88
CA ASN A 263 30.17 11.51 67.46
C ASN A 263 29.85 12.63 68.49
N ASN A 264 28.56 12.83 68.81
CA ASN A 264 28.08 13.72 69.87
C ASN A 264 27.37 12.92 70.97
#